data_018d8a456d6b65823d48ed7c2f43da2b
#
_entry.id   018d8a456d6b65823d48ed7c2f43da2b
#
_cell.length_a   1.000
_cell.length_b   1.000
_cell.length_c   1.000
_cell.angle_alpha   90.00
_cell.angle_beta   90.00
_cell.angle_gamma   90.00
#
_symmetry.space_group_name_H-M   'P 1'
#
loop_
_entity.id
_entity.type
_entity.pdbx_description
1 polymer ?
#
loop_
_entity_poly.entity_id
_entity_poly.type
_entity_poly.pdbx_seq_one_letter_code
_entity_poly.pdbx_strand_id
1 'polypeptide(L)'
;VIFHPEPEEMYTPQFCSYVDMNGLTTELCGKTRPTHFRGVQTVVLKLFHIVTPDRAYFGQKDAQQLAVIKRMVTDLNVDVQIIGCPIIREEDGLAKSSRNTYLNAEERKAALVLSRSLKLGKELVAKGEKSAEAVKKVITEEIEKEPLAKIDYVEVVDFDTITPTETIGKSVLVAIAVYIGKTRLIDNFIVEA
;
A
#
# COMPACT_ATOMS: atom_id res chain seq x y z
N VAL A 1 -23.91 4.92 11.52
CA VAL A 1 -23.34 6.03 12.32
C VAL A 1 -22.03 6.43 11.66
N ILE A 2 -21.75 7.73 11.55
CA ILE A 2 -20.47 8.27 11.12
C ILE A 2 -19.77 8.84 12.35
N PHE A 3 -18.57 8.35 12.66
CA PHE A 3 -17.68 8.93 13.67
C PHE A 3 -16.72 9.91 12.98
N HIS A 4 -16.84 11.19 13.31
CA HIS A 4 -16.09 12.26 12.64
C HIS A 4 -15.62 13.30 13.70
N PRO A 5 -14.61 12.95 14.51
CA PRO A 5 -14.03 13.87 15.46
C PRO A 5 -13.12 14.89 14.76
N GLU A 6 -12.98 16.06 15.36
CA GLU A 6 -11.95 17.02 14.98
C GLU A 6 -10.57 16.52 15.44
N PRO A 7 -9.47 16.90 14.76
CA PRO A 7 -8.12 16.48 15.13
C PRO A 7 -7.76 16.76 16.59
N GLU A 8 -8.21 17.88 17.14
CA GLU A 8 -7.96 18.32 18.52
C GLU A 8 -8.68 17.46 19.55
N GLU A 9 -9.80 16.84 19.17
CA GLU A 9 -10.52 15.85 20.01
C GLU A 9 -9.77 14.52 20.06
N MET A 10 -9.07 14.17 18.98
CA MET A 10 -8.25 12.97 18.92
C MET A 10 -6.86 13.16 19.57
N TYR A 11 -6.30 14.35 19.46
CA TYR A 11 -4.95 14.69 19.91
C TYR A 11 -4.95 15.97 20.73
N THR A 12 -5.02 15.81 22.06
CA THR A 12 -4.97 16.95 22.98
C THR A 12 -3.56 17.59 22.99
N PRO A 13 -3.40 18.84 23.47
CA PRO A 13 -2.10 19.48 23.55
C PRO A 13 -1.04 18.71 24.39
N GLN A 14 -1.48 17.85 25.31
CA GLN A 14 -0.61 17.01 26.15
C GLN A 14 -0.36 15.61 25.53
N PHE A 15 -0.84 15.33 24.32
CA PHE A 15 -0.65 14.03 23.68
C PHE A 15 0.81 13.72 23.44
N CYS A 16 1.31 12.61 24.00
CA CYS A 16 2.72 12.22 23.93
C CYS A 16 2.94 10.70 23.75
N SER A 17 1.89 9.93 23.55
CA SER A 17 1.95 8.47 23.41
C SER A 17 1.81 8.04 21.95
N TYR A 18 2.61 7.07 21.55
CA TYR A 18 2.61 6.56 20.17
C TYR A 18 2.67 5.03 20.14
N VAL A 19 2.10 4.46 19.06
CA VAL A 19 2.36 3.06 18.68
C VAL A 19 3.40 3.09 17.57
N ASP A 20 4.46 2.34 17.74
CA ASP A 20 5.54 2.23 16.76
C ASP A 20 5.91 0.76 16.54
N MET A 21 6.53 0.47 15.39
CA MET A 21 6.88 -0.88 14.98
C MET A 21 8.21 -0.87 14.24
N ASN A 22 9.02 -1.86 14.51
CA ASN A 22 10.23 -2.14 13.75
C ASN A 22 9.95 -3.20 12.66
N GLY A 23 10.78 -3.24 11.62
CA GLY A 23 10.66 -4.22 10.54
C GLY A 23 9.71 -3.77 9.44
N LEU A 24 8.42 -4.10 9.50
CA LEU A 24 7.44 -3.84 8.42
C LEU A 24 7.34 -2.38 7.97
N THR A 25 7.88 -1.46 8.73
CA THR A 25 7.81 -0.01 8.52
C THR A 25 9.08 0.60 7.95
N THR A 26 10.11 -0.20 7.64
CA THR A 26 11.41 0.28 7.17
C THR A 26 11.57 0.29 5.65
N GLU A 27 10.78 -0.50 4.94
CA GLU A 27 10.80 -0.63 3.49
C GLU A 27 9.63 0.08 2.82
N LEU A 28 9.61 0.10 1.49
CA LEU A 28 8.54 0.68 0.66
C LEU A 28 8.20 2.13 1.09
N CYS A 29 6.93 2.38 1.42
CA CYS A 29 6.48 3.70 1.89
C CYS A 29 7.15 4.14 3.19
N GLY A 30 7.56 3.23 4.06
CA GLY A 30 8.24 3.52 5.31
C GLY A 30 9.64 4.09 5.09
N LYS A 31 10.35 3.64 4.07
CA LYS A 31 11.69 4.14 3.71
C LYS A 31 11.67 5.62 3.33
N THR A 32 10.66 6.06 2.60
CA THR A 32 10.51 7.46 2.16
C THR A 32 9.73 8.33 3.15
N ARG A 33 9.03 7.72 4.11
CA ARG A 33 8.17 8.37 5.09
C ARG A 33 8.34 7.76 6.49
N PRO A 34 9.47 7.97 7.17
CA PRO A 34 9.86 7.22 8.38
C PRO A 34 8.87 7.29 9.57
N THR A 35 8.12 8.38 9.70
CA THR A 35 7.14 8.57 10.79
C THR A 35 5.70 8.23 10.41
N HIS A 36 5.48 7.89 9.13
CA HIS A 36 4.12 7.68 8.61
C HIS A 36 3.38 6.57 9.35
N PHE A 37 4.00 5.41 9.46
CA PHE A 37 3.35 4.25 10.07
C PHE A 37 3.16 4.37 11.58
N ARG A 38 4.01 5.13 12.29
CA ARG A 38 3.76 5.51 13.67
C ARG A 38 2.43 6.27 13.79
N GLY A 39 2.19 7.23 12.91
CA GLY A 39 0.91 7.96 12.87
C GLY A 39 -0.26 7.05 12.55
N VAL A 40 -0.13 6.19 11.53
CA VAL A 40 -1.18 5.24 11.13
C VAL A 40 -1.54 4.29 12.27
N GLN A 41 -0.56 3.64 12.90
CA GLN A 41 -0.80 2.71 14.00
C GLN A 41 -1.46 3.39 15.19
N THR A 42 -0.96 4.59 15.55
CA THR A 42 -1.49 5.35 16.67
C THR A 42 -2.94 5.72 16.47
N VAL A 43 -3.30 6.31 15.31
CA VAL A 43 -4.69 6.70 15.06
C VAL A 43 -5.63 5.50 14.93
N VAL A 44 -5.17 4.44 14.28
CA VAL A 44 -6.01 3.23 14.10
C VAL A 44 -6.26 2.54 15.44
N LEU A 45 -5.24 2.42 16.30
CA LEU A 45 -5.42 1.84 17.63
C LEU A 45 -6.36 2.70 18.50
N LYS A 46 -6.25 4.04 18.44
CA LYS A 46 -7.21 4.93 19.11
C LYS A 46 -8.64 4.68 18.63
N LEU A 47 -8.85 4.57 17.32
CA LEU A 47 -10.17 4.27 16.75
C LEU A 47 -10.70 2.90 17.21
N PHE A 48 -9.86 1.88 17.28
CA PHE A 48 -10.27 0.56 17.80
C PHE A 48 -10.73 0.62 19.25
N HIS A 49 -10.03 1.38 20.09
CA HIS A 49 -10.43 1.54 21.49
C HIS A 49 -11.70 2.41 21.67
N ILE A 50 -11.93 3.38 20.79
CA ILE A 50 -13.11 4.25 20.85
C ILE A 50 -14.36 3.51 20.35
N VAL A 51 -14.23 2.82 19.21
CA VAL A 51 -15.36 2.20 18.51
C VAL A 51 -15.61 0.77 18.96
N THR A 52 -14.57 0.07 19.44
CA THR A 52 -14.58 -1.35 19.82
C THR A 52 -15.28 -2.26 18.79
N PRO A 53 -14.82 -2.23 17.52
CA PRO A 53 -15.49 -2.98 16.45
C PRO A 53 -15.07 -4.45 16.48
N ASP A 54 -16.00 -5.37 16.15
CA ASP A 54 -15.66 -6.79 15.91
C ASP A 54 -14.80 -6.96 14.66
N ARG A 55 -14.98 -6.09 13.66
CA ARG A 55 -14.29 -6.16 12.35
C ARG A 55 -13.91 -4.78 11.84
N ALA A 56 -12.70 -4.70 11.27
CA ALA A 56 -12.22 -3.50 10.58
C ALA A 56 -11.75 -3.83 9.16
N TYR A 57 -12.12 -2.99 8.20
CA TYR A 57 -11.92 -3.23 6.77
C TYR A 57 -10.88 -2.27 6.21
N PHE A 58 -9.83 -2.79 5.58
CA PHE A 58 -8.75 -2.00 5.00
C PHE A 58 -8.52 -2.38 3.55
N GLY A 59 -8.39 -1.38 2.68
CA GLY A 59 -8.13 -1.60 1.25
C GLY A 59 -6.74 -2.17 0.99
N GLN A 60 -6.66 -3.25 0.20
CA GLN A 60 -5.41 -3.88 -0.22
C GLN A 60 -4.53 -2.97 -1.08
N LYS A 61 -5.08 -1.88 -1.63
CA LYS A 61 -4.29 -0.87 -2.35
C LYS A 61 -3.16 -0.31 -1.48
N ASP A 62 -3.41 -0.11 -0.20
CA ASP A 62 -2.42 0.30 0.78
C ASP A 62 -1.87 -0.94 1.51
N ALA A 63 -1.29 -1.88 0.74
CA ALA A 63 -0.92 -3.24 1.18
C ALA A 63 0.02 -3.24 2.39
N GLN A 64 1.05 -2.39 2.40
CA GLN A 64 1.94 -2.27 3.55
C GLN A 64 1.20 -1.80 4.81
N GLN A 65 0.26 -0.86 4.67
CA GLN A 65 -0.58 -0.42 5.79
C GLN A 65 -1.42 -1.59 6.33
N LEU A 66 -2.01 -2.39 5.43
CA LEU A 66 -2.77 -3.58 5.82
C LEU A 66 -1.90 -4.58 6.61
N ALA A 67 -0.68 -4.86 6.15
CA ALA A 67 0.27 -5.74 6.83
C ALA A 67 0.65 -5.19 8.22
N VAL A 68 0.99 -3.91 8.30
CA VAL A 68 1.33 -3.21 9.55
C VAL A 68 0.18 -3.26 10.56
N ILE A 69 -1.06 -3.01 10.12
CA ILE A 69 -2.23 -3.03 11.01
C ILE A 69 -2.53 -4.45 11.48
N LYS A 70 -2.47 -5.44 10.60
CA LYS A 70 -2.62 -6.86 10.98
C LYS A 70 -1.60 -7.25 12.06
N ARG A 71 -0.35 -6.88 11.85
CA ARG A 71 0.73 -7.18 12.79
C ARG A 71 0.53 -6.48 14.13
N MET A 72 0.19 -5.20 14.12
CA MET A 72 -0.12 -4.43 15.33
C MET A 72 -1.25 -5.08 16.15
N VAL A 73 -2.33 -5.48 15.50
CA VAL A 73 -3.46 -6.14 16.15
C VAL A 73 -3.04 -7.45 16.81
N THR A 74 -2.21 -8.25 16.12
CA THR A 74 -1.69 -9.52 16.65
C THR A 74 -0.75 -9.28 17.84
N ASP A 75 0.21 -8.40 17.70
CA ASP A 75 1.25 -8.17 18.73
C ASP A 75 0.70 -7.52 20.00
N LEU A 76 -0.29 -6.65 19.85
CA LEU A 76 -0.90 -5.93 20.97
C LEU A 76 -2.18 -6.60 21.50
N ASN A 77 -2.53 -7.80 21.01
CA ASN A 77 -3.72 -8.56 21.41
C ASN A 77 -5.02 -7.71 21.34
N VAL A 78 -5.17 -6.92 20.27
CA VAL A 78 -6.37 -6.12 20.08
C VAL A 78 -7.50 -7.03 19.59
N ASP A 79 -8.64 -7.01 20.25
CA ASP A 79 -9.79 -7.86 19.93
C ASP A 79 -10.59 -7.29 18.75
N VAL A 80 -10.00 -7.39 17.54
CA VAL A 80 -10.63 -6.98 16.28
C VAL A 80 -10.14 -7.85 15.13
N GLN A 81 -11.05 -8.28 14.25
CA GLN A 81 -10.71 -8.98 13.03
C GLN A 81 -10.38 -8.00 11.90
N ILE A 82 -9.15 -8.04 11.37
CA ILE A 82 -8.75 -7.20 10.22
C ILE A 82 -9.06 -7.90 8.90
N ILE A 83 -9.89 -7.27 8.08
CA ILE A 83 -10.31 -7.76 6.77
C ILE A 83 -9.69 -6.90 5.67
N GLY A 84 -8.87 -7.52 4.81
CA GLY A 84 -8.37 -6.89 3.60
C GLY A 84 -9.43 -6.87 2.50
N CYS A 85 -9.70 -5.69 1.94
CA CYS A 85 -10.64 -5.54 0.83
C CYS A 85 -9.88 -5.44 -0.49
N PRO A 86 -10.32 -6.12 -1.56
CA PRO A 86 -9.71 -6.04 -2.89
C PRO A 86 -9.59 -4.60 -3.39
N ILE A 87 -8.60 -4.36 -4.25
CA ILE A 87 -8.41 -3.04 -4.87
C ILE A 87 -9.61 -2.73 -5.78
N ILE A 88 -10.30 -1.65 -5.49
CA ILE A 88 -11.35 -1.11 -6.37
C ILE A 88 -10.65 -0.28 -7.46
N ARG A 89 -11.07 -0.51 -8.72
CA ARG A 89 -10.51 0.19 -9.88
C ARG A 89 -11.58 0.99 -10.60
N GLU A 90 -11.15 2.03 -11.29
CA GLU A 90 -11.95 2.72 -12.30
C GLU A 90 -12.18 1.79 -13.51
N GLU A 91 -13.11 2.14 -14.41
CA GLU A 91 -13.43 1.34 -15.59
C GLU A 91 -12.22 1.08 -16.51
N ASP A 92 -11.28 2.01 -16.54
CA ASP A 92 -10.05 1.94 -17.32
C ASP A 92 -8.88 1.22 -16.58
N GLY A 93 -9.12 0.72 -15.37
CA GLY A 93 -8.20 -0.09 -14.59
C GLY A 93 -7.36 0.68 -13.57
N LEU A 94 -7.38 2.02 -13.53
CA LEU A 94 -6.67 2.79 -12.52
C LEU A 94 -7.23 2.48 -11.12
N ALA A 95 -6.36 2.20 -10.16
CA ALA A 95 -6.78 2.01 -8.76
C ALA A 95 -7.44 3.29 -8.22
N LYS A 96 -8.64 3.16 -7.62
CA LYS A 96 -9.35 4.30 -7.04
C LYS A 96 -8.57 4.95 -5.91
N SER A 97 -8.41 6.27 -5.99
CA SER A 97 -7.74 7.08 -4.99
C SER A 97 -8.26 8.50 -5.02
N SER A 98 -8.38 9.14 -3.85
CA SER A 98 -8.63 10.58 -3.79
C SER A 98 -7.56 11.41 -4.50
N ARG A 99 -6.33 10.89 -4.59
CA ARG A 99 -5.24 11.55 -5.34
C ARG A 99 -5.46 11.60 -6.84
N ASN A 100 -6.34 10.77 -7.41
CA ASN A 100 -6.66 10.82 -8.83
C ASN A 100 -7.30 12.15 -9.23
N THR A 101 -7.93 12.85 -8.30
CA THR A 101 -8.52 14.20 -8.52
C THR A 101 -7.48 15.30 -8.72
N TYR A 102 -6.22 15.06 -8.40
CA TYR A 102 -5.12 16.02 -8.59
C TYR A 102 -4.51 15.96 -9.99
N LEU A 103 -4.85 14.91 -10.76
CA LEU A 103 -4.31 14.69 -12.11
C LEU A 103 -5.06 15.54 -13.13
N ASN A 104 -4.34 16.24 -13.99
CA ASN A 104 -4.93 16.82 -15.19
C ASN A 104 -5.26 15.73 -16.22
N ALA A 105 -5.86 16.09 -17.36
CA ALA A 105 -6.33 15.13 -18.37
C ALA A 105 -5.20 14.29 -19.00
N GLU A 106 -4.01 14.86 -19.17
CA GLU A 106 -2.82 14.16 -19.70
C GLU A 106 -2.24 13.22 -18.64
N GLU A 107 -2.03 13.72 -17.43
CA GLU A 107 -1.56 12.95 -16.28
C GLU A 107 -2.52 11.79 -15.95
N ARG A 108 -3.84 12.01 -16.08
CA ARG A 108 -4.83 10.96 -15.84
C ARG A 108 -4.71 9.81 -16.83
N LYS A 109 -4.39 10.09 -18.10
CA LYS A 109 -4.10 9.06 -19.11
C LYS A 109 -2.77 8.37 -18.82
N ALA A 110 -1.73 9.13 -18.52
CA ALA A 110 -0.41 8.62 -18.17
C ALA A 110 -0.47 7.68 -16.95
N ALA A 111 -1.32 7.97 -15.97
CA ALA A 111 -1.48 7.17 -14.76
C ALA A 111 -1.90 5.71 -15.03
N LEU A 112 -2.50 5.41 -16.19
CA LEU A 112 -2.85 4.04 -16.58
C LEU A 112 -1.63 3.13 -16.74
N VAL A 113 -0.43 3.69 -16.86
CA VAL A 113 0.80 2.91 -16.91
C VAL A 113 0.98 2.06 -15.64
N LEU A 114 0.48 2.50 -14.47
CA LEU A 114 0.58 1.75 -13.23
C LEU A 114 -0.16 0.41 -13.34
N SER A 115 -1.44 0.44 -13.70
CA SER A 115 -2.24 -0.79 -13.84
C SER A 115 -1.76 -1.66 -14.99
N ARG A 116 -1.33 -1.05 -16.11
CA ARG A 116 -0.81 -1.76 -17.28
C ARG A 116 0.50 -2.50 -16.96
N SER A 117 1.45 -1.86 -16.29
CA SER A 117 2.72 -2.47 -15.91
C SER A 117 2.54 -3.62 -14.92
N LEU A 118 1.68 -3.46 -13.91
CA LEU A 118 1.36 -4.53 -12.97
C LEU A 118 0.65 -5.71 -13.63
N LYS A 119 -0.20 -5.46 -14.63
CA LYS A 119 -0.83 -6.53 -15.42
C LYS A 119 0.23 -7.38 -16.14
N LEU A 120 1.24 -6.75 -16.76
CA LEU A 120 2.35 -7.47 -17.40
C LEU A 120 3.15 -8.30 -16.38
N GLY A 121 3.47 -7.74 -15.22
CA GLY A 121 4.14 -8.46 -14.13
C GLY A 121 3.32 -9.66 -13.65
N LYS A 122 2.00 -9.47 -13.46
CA LYS A 122 1.09 -10.55 -13.05
C LYS A 122 0.98 -11.66 -14.11
N GLU A 123 0.91 -11.29 -15.38
CA GLU A 123 0.90 -12.27 -16.48
C GLU A 123 2.20 -13.07 -16.57
N LEU A 124 3.34 -12.44 -16.30
CA LEU A 124 4.63 -13.10 -16.28
C LEU A 124 4.70 -14.14 -15.14
N VAL A 125 4.27 -13.77 -13.95
CA VAL A 125 4.14 -14.69 -12.80
C VAL A 125 3.18 -15.84 -13.11
N ALA A 126 2.03 -15.56 -13.72
CA ALA A 126 1.06 -16.59 -14.10
C ALA A 126 1.60 -17.59 -15.13
N LYS A 127 2.59 -17.19 -15.94
CA LYS A 127 3.32 -18.08 -16.87
C LYS A 127 4.42 -18.91 -16.20
N GLY A 128 4.60 -18.77 -14.89
CA GLY A 128 5.54 -19.57 -14.11
C GLY A 128 6.88 -18.87 -13.81
N GLU A 129 7.03 -17.58 -14.12
CA GLU A 129 8.22 -16.84 -13.73
C GLU A 129 8.33 -16.75 -12.20
N LYS A 130 9.50 -17.07 -11.67
CA LYS A 130 9.79 -17.05 -10.23
C LYS A 130 10.86 -16.03 -9.83
N SER A 131 11.52 -15.40 -10.79
CA SER A 131 12.52 -14.38 -10.51
C SER A 131 11.85 -13.05 -10.20
N ALA A 132 12.05 -12.55 -8.98
CA ALA A 132 11.58 -11.22 -8.58
C ALA A 132 12.21 -10.12 -9.46
N GLU A 133 13.48 -10.28 -9.83
CA GLU A 133 14.20 -9.33 -10.69
C GLU A 133 13.58 -9.27 -12.10
N ALA A 134 13.22 -10.42 -12.69
CA ALA A 134 12.56 -10.47 -13.99
C ALA A 134 11.20 -9.75 -13.95
N VAL A 135 10.43 -9.93 -12.88
CA VAL A 135 9.14 -9.24 -12.69
C VAL A 135 9.32 -7.74 -12.51
N LYS A 136 10.28 -7.33 -11.67
CA LYS A 136 10.63 -5.91 -11.48
C LYS A 136 11.05 -5.26 -12.80
N LYS A 137 11.89 -5.93 -13.58
CA LYS A 137 12.39 -5.45 -14.86
C LYS A 137 11.26 -5.15 -15.84
N VAL A 138 10.34 -6.11 -16.05
CA VAL A 138 9.21 -5.93 -16.99
C VAL A 138 8.31 -4.78 -16.56
N ILE A 139 8.04 -4.64 -15.25
CA ILE A 139 7.23 -3.54 -14.72
C ILE A 139 7.94 -2.19 -14.93
N THR A 140 9.23 -2.13 -14.61
CA THR A 140 10.06 -0.92 -14.76
C THR A 140 10.12 -0.46 -16.21
N GLU A 141 10.45 -1.36 -17.13
CA GLU A 141 10.53 -1.07 -18.56
C GLU A 141 9.20 -0.56 -19.14
N GLU A 142 8.07 -1.05 -18.63
CA GLU A 142 6.76 -0.56 -19.05
C GLU A 142 6.46 0.84 -18.52
N ILE A 143 6.81 1.12 -17.25
CA ILE A 143 6.59 2.44 -16.65
C ILE A 143 7.48 3.49 -17.34
N GLU A 144 8.72 3.16 -17.65
CA GLU A 144 9.68 4.06 -18.30
C GLU A 144 9.30 4.49 -19.72
N LYS A 145 8.35 3.79 -20.36
CA LYS A 145 7.79 4.23 -21.65
C LYS A 145 6.88 5.46 -21.52
N GLU A 146 6.44 5.78 -20.30
CA GLU A 146 5.57 6.93 -20.05
C GLU A 146 6.39 8.15 -19.60
N PRO A 147 6.50 9.19 -20.44
CA PRO A 147 7.38 10.35 -20.16
C PRO A 147 6.98 11.14 -18.90
N LEU A 148 5.70 11.09 -18.49
CA LEU A 148 5.19 11.77 -17.30
C LEU A 148 5.38 10.95 -16.03
N ALA A 149 5.85 9.69 -16.14
CA ALA A 149 6.04 8.81 -15.00
C ALA A 149 7.47 8.91 -14.46
N LYS A 150 7.59 9.03 -13.14
CA LYS A 150 8.85 8.91 -12.43
C LYS A 150 8.69 7.86 -11.32
N ILE A 151 9.43 6.78 -11.44
CA ILE A 151 9.42 5.69 -10.48
C ILE A 151 9.98 6.18 -9.13
N ASP A 152 9.25 5.93 -8.05
CA ASP A 152 9.75 6.04 -6.68
C ASP A 152 10.30 4.68 -6.23
N TYR A 153 9.51 3.60 -6.42
CA TYR A 153 9.99 2.23 -6.29
C TYR A 153 9.17 1.24 -7.13
N VAL A 154 9.80 0.13 -7.50
CA VAL A 154 9.21 -1.12 -7.97
C VAL A 154 9.83 -2.22 -7.13
N GLU A 155 9.06 -2.80 -6.22
CA GLU A 155 9.59 -3.76 -5.26
C GLU A 155 8.77 -5.05 -5.21
N VAL A 156 9.49 -6.13 -4.92
CA VAL A 156 8.93 -7.47 -4.68
C VAL A 156 9.36 -7.88 -3.28
N VAL A 157 8.38 -8.04 -2.40
CA VAL A 157 8.62 -8.31 -0.99
C VAL A 157 7.74 -9.46 -0.51
N ASP A 158 8.17 -10.15 0.52
CA ASP A 158 7.28 -11.02 1.30
C ASP A 158 6.18 -10.16 1.94
N PHE A 159 4.93 -10.59 1.82
CA PHE A 159 3.78 -9.77 2.24
C PHE A 159 3.63 -9.69 3.76
N ASP A 160 4.05 -10.73 4.48
CA ASP A 160 3.85 -10.80 5.92
C ASP A 160 4.95 -10.06 6.70
N THR A 161 6.15 -9.98 6.12
CA THR A 161 7.33 -9.38 6.73
C THR A 161 7.76 -8.06 6.09
N ILE A 162 7.26 -7.78 4.88
CA ILE A 162 7.67 -6.61 4.04
C ILE A 162 9.18 -6.60 3.77
N THR A 163 9.81 -7.76 3.76
CA THR A 163 11.22 -7.89 3.42
C THR A 163 11.42 -8.22 1.94
N PRO A 164 12.40 -7.61 1.25
CA PRO A 164 12.71 -7.93 -0.13
C PRO A 164 12.94 -9.44 -0.33
N THR A 165 12.42 -9.98 -1.43
CA THR A 165 12.62 -11.38 -1.80
C THR A 165 13.16 -11.47 -3.23
N GLU A 166 14.02 -12.46 -3.50
CA GLU A 166 14.56 -12.74 -4.83
C GLU A 166 13.65 -13.68 -5.64
N THR A 167 12.77 -14.39 -4.95
CA THR A 167 11.94 -15.44 -5.57
C THR A 167 10.47 -15.21 -5.32
N ILE A 168 9.67 -15.30 -6.38
CA ILE A 168 8.21 -15.30 -6.31
C ILE A 168 7.76 -16.66 -5.73
N GLY A 169 7.33 -16.62 -4.48
CA GLY A 169 6.78 -17.74 -3.73
C GLY A 169 5.33 -17.49 -3.33
N LYS A 170 4.94 -18.06 -2.20
CA LYS A 170 3.65 -17.81 -1.57
C LYS A 170 3.69 -16.47 -0.82
N SER A 171 2.56 -15.76 -0.82
CA SER A 171 2.41 -14.51 -0.05
C SER A 171 3.44 -13.44 -0.44
N VAL A 172 3.62 -13.21 -1.75
CA VAL A 172 4.53 -12.18 -2.26
C VAL A 172 3.74 -10.97 -2.73
N LEU A 173 4.13 -9.80 -2.26
CA LEU A 173 3.61 -8.50 -2.68
C LEU A 173 4.52 -7.89 -3.75
N VAL A 174 3.96 -7.63 -4.92
CA VAL A 174 4.58 -6.79 -5.95
C VAL A 174 3.96 -5.40 -5.86
N ALA A 175 4.75 -4.42 -5.44
CA ALA A 175 4.29 -3.08 -5.13
C ALA A 175 5.04 -2.02 -5.92
N ILE A 176 4.31 -1.03 -6.42
CA ILE A 176 4.86 0.12 -7.12
C ILE A 176 4.43 1.43 -6.48
N ALA A 177 5.32 2.41 -6.53
CA ALA A 177 5.00 3.81 -6.32
C ALA A 177 5.60 4.63 -7.45
N VAL A 178 4.76 5.44 -8.08
CA VAL A 178 5.13 6.21 -9.26
C VAL A 178 4.57 7.63 -9.12
N TYR A 179 5.40 8.62 -9.38
CA TYR A 179 4.95 9.98 -9.57
C TYR A 179 4.46 10.17 -11.00
N ILE A 180 3.24 10.67 -11.16
CA ILE A 180 2.75 11.19 -12.43
C ILE A 180 2.66 12.70 -12.26
N GLY A 181 3.55 13.43 -12.95
CA GLY A 181 3.79 14.81 -12.63
C GLY A 181 4.21 14.98 -11.16
N LYS A 182 3.39 15.70 -10.37
CA LYS A 182 3.62 15.90 -8.93
C LYS A 182 2.86 14.90 -8.04
N THR A 183 1.97 14.11 -8.61
CA THR A 183 1.07 13.24 -7.85
C THR A 183 1.67 11.86 -7.69
N ARG A 184 1.97 11.47 -6.44
CA ARG A 184 2.45 10.13 -6.12
C ARG A 184 1.28 9.15 -6.02
N LEU A 185 1.29 8.16 -6.90
CA LEU A 185 0.32 7.06 -6.95
C LEU A 185 0.98 5.76 -6.53
N ILE A 186 0.19 4.88 -5.93
CA ILE A 186 0.62 3.51 -5.58
C ILE A 186 -0.38 2.50 -6.12
N ASP A 187 0.13 1.33 -6.47
CA ASP A 187 -0.67 0.18 -6.85
C ASP A 187 0.12 -1.11 -6.55
N ASN A 188 -0.54 -2.26 -6.55
CA ASN A 188 0.10 -3.53 -6.26
C ASN A 188 -0.73 -4.73 -6.74
N PHE A 189 -0.12 -5.91 -6.67
CA PHE A 189 -0.82 -7.19 -6.60
C PHE A 189 -0.13 -8.14 -5.63
N ILE A 190 -0.89 -9.08 -5.08
CA ILE A 190 -0.37 -10.14 -4.23
C ILE A 190 -0.43 -11.46 -5.01
N VAL A 191 0.67 -12.22 -4.93
CA VAL A 191 0.72 -13.60 -5.41
C VAL A 191 0.30 -14.49 -4.25
N GLU A 192 -0.90 -15.05 -4.36
CA GLU A 192 -1.41 -16.05 -3.42
C GLU A 192 -1.06 -17.46 -3.93
N ALA A 193 -0.89 -18.40 -3.00
CA ALA A 193 -0.49 -19.77 -3.33
C ALA A 193 -1.65 -20.60 -3.86
#